data_b02bc633aeb2f187dc9d39e3824def77
#
_entry.id   b02bc633aeb2f187dc9d39e3824def77
#
_cell.length_a   1.000
_cell.length_b   1.000
_cell.length_c   1.000
_cell.angle_alpha   90.00
_cell.angle_beta   90.00
_cell.angle_gamma   90.00
#
_symmetry.space_group_name_H-M   'P 1'
#
loop_
_entity.id
_entity.type
_entity.pdbx_description
1 polymer ?
#
loop_
_entity_poly.entity_id
_entity_poly.type
_entity_poly.pdbx_seq_one_letter_code
_entity_poly.pdbx_strand_id
1 'polypeptide(L)'
;SNNVELKVDPDKLAMPEFKALWSKINSRTAYVVDFDTDELVRKSIVALDNKLRVPKIFFKVETGSMKEIKSKDALLEGSSFEKQKSGTYDEHKVATNSSVKYDLVGKLVEETGLTRKAVIQILTGIQPTVFNQFKDNPEEFIIQAGKLINNEKATAIIQHITYDVLDDKYDTDIFTDATIKGKLDVNAMKADKHLFDHIIYDSTNERKFAQELDVASDVAVYVKLPDGFFISTPVGHYNPDLAIAFKDGTVKHIYFVAETKGSMNSMQLRLIEESKIH
;
A
#
# COMPACT_ATOMS: atom_id res chain seq x y z
N SER A 1 -19.07 19.66 -30.00
CA SER A 1 -18.43 18.46 -29.33
C SER A 1 -17.25 18.97 -28.52
N ASN A 2 -17.32 18.89 -27.20
CA ASN A 2 -16.23 19.35 -26.29
C ASN A 2 -15.06 18.30 -26.17
N ASN A 3 -15.01 17.38 -27.12
CA ASN A 3 -13.92 16.39 -27.13
C ASN A 3 -12.67 17.07 -27.68
N VAL A 4 -11.57 16.91 -26.98
CA VAL A 4 -10.22 17.31 -27.40
C VAL A 4 -9.32 16.10 -27.52
N GLU A 5 -8.50 16.10 -28.51
CA GLU A 5 -7.41 15.17 -28.71
C GLU A 5 -6.11 15.90 -28.34
N LEU A 6 -5.36 15.33 -27.40
CA LEU A 6 -4.14 15.96 -26.91
C LEU A 6 -3.05 15.85 -27.98
N LYS A 7 -2.36 16.98 -28.21
CA LYS A 7 -1.23 17.05 -29.11
C LYS A 7 0.03 17.40 -28.35
N VAL A 8 1.10 16.64 -28.59
CA VAL A 8 2.42 16.95 -28.08
C VAL A 8 2.90 18.25 -28.69
N ASP A 9 3.43 19.13 -27.87
CA ASP A 9 4.09 20.35 -28.31
C ASP A 9 5.56 20.01 -28.67
N PRO A 10 5.93 20.06 -29.95
CA PRO A 10 7.28 19.69 -30.37
C PRO A 10 8.35 20.64 -29.83
N ASP A 11 8.02 21.90 -29.58
CA ASP A 11 8.96 22.87 -29.02
C ASP A 11 9.27 22.54 -27.57
N LYS A 12 8.26 22.13 -26.79
CA LYS A 12 8.45 21.69 -25.40
C LYS A 12 9.22 20.37 -25.33
N LEU A 13 8.95 19.43 -26.24
CA LEU A 13 9.69 18.18 -26.35
C LEU A 13 11.19 18.44 -26.66
N ALA A 14 11.48 19.50 -27.39
CA ALA A 14 12.85 19.91 -27.76
C ALA A 14 13.54 20.76 -26.68
N MET A 15 12.83 21.22 -25.64
CA MET A 15 13.40 22.05 -24.58
C MET A 15 14.57 21.37 -23.86
N PRO A 16 15.67 22.06 -23.57
CA PRO A 16 16.79 21.51 -22.81
C PRO A 16 16.37 20.96 -21.45
N GLU A 17 15.46 21.64 -20.76
CA GLU A 17 14.95 21.24 -19.43
C GLU A 17 14.18 19.94 -19.52
N PHE A 18 13.33 19.73 -20.55
CA PHE A 18 12.65 18.47 -20.75
C PHE A 18 13.63 17.34 -21.08
N LYS A 19 14.57 17.59 -21.98
CA LYS A 19 15.60 16.60 -22.33
C LYS A 19 16.43 16.19 -21.13
N ALA A 20 16.83 17.15 -20.30
CA ALA A 20 17.58 16.89 -19.07
C ALA A 20 16.74 16.06 -18.08
N LEU A 21 15.47 16.41 -17.89
CA LEU A 21 14.52 15.61 -17.09
C LEU A 21 14.42 14.19 -17.63
N TRP A 22 14.06 14.05 -18.92
CA TRP A 22 13.83 12.76 -19.54
C TRP A 22 15.06 11.85 -19.51
N SER A 23 16.24 12.39 -19.76
CA SER A 23 17.49 11.62 -19.69
C SER A 23 17.77 11.02 -18.31
N LYS A 24 17.27 11.63 -17.26
CA LYS A 24 17.44 11.14 -15.88
C LYS A 24 16.39 10.10 -15.48
N ILE A 25 15.19 10.18 -16.01
CA ILE A 25 14.06 9.33 -15.59
C ILE A 25 13.71 8.21 -16.56
N ASN A 26 14.18 8.27 -17.81
CA ASN A 26 13.79 7.33 -18.87
C ASN A 26 14.40 5.93 -18.74
N SER A 27 15.37 5.72 -17.86
CA SER A 27 15.94 4.40 -17.66
C SER A 27 14.98 3.50 -16.89
N ARG A 28 14.81 2.25 -17.37
CA ARG A 28 14.12 1.24 -16.58
C ARG A 28 15.01 0.80 -15.43
N THR A 29 14.40 0.48 -14.32
CA THR A 29 15.11 0.03 -13.13
C THR A 29 14.60 -1.32 -12.67
N ALA A 30 15.51 -2.18 -12.21
CA ALA A 30 15.19 -3.33 -11.40
C ALA A 30 15.53 -2.99 -9.94
N TYR A 31 14.83 -3.60 -9.00
CA TYR A 31 15.17 -3.46 -7.59
C TYR A 31 15.79 -4.76 -7.06
N VAL A 32 16.70 -4.59 -6.12
CA VAL A 32 17.27 -5.69 -5.33
C VAL A 32 17.02 -5.38 -3.87
N VAL A 33 16.54 -6.39 -3.13
CA VAL A 33 16.40 -6.29 -1.67
C VAL A 33 17.36 -7.26 -1.04
N ASP A 34 18.38 -6.75 -0.38
CA ASP A 34 19.37 -7.53 0.36
C ASP A 34 19.21 -7.23 1.85
N PHE A 35 18.41 -8.05 2.53
CA PHE A 35 18.21 -7.91 3.96
C PHE A 35 18.54 -9.21 4.71
N ASP A 36 19.10 -9.03 5.90
CA ASP A 36 19.44 -10.14 6.80
C ASP A 36 18.16 -10.70 7.47
N THR A 37 17.87 -11.97 7.16
CA THR A 37 16.75 -12.67 7.78
C THR A 37 16.86 -12.73 9.29
N ASP A 38 18.06 -12.86 9.85
CA ASP A 38 18.28 -12.90 11.30
C ASP A 38 18.01 -11.53 11.95
N GLU A 39 18.29 -10.44 11.25
CA GLU A 39 17.89 -9.10 11.67
C GLU A 39 16.37 -8.95 11.70
N LEU A 40 15.68 -9.38 10.64
CA LEU A 40 14.21 -9.38 10.59
C LEU A 40 13.60 -10.19 11.72
N VAL A 41 14.14 -11.39 11.99
CA VAL A 41 13.70 -12.24 13.12
C VAL A 41 13.84 -11.50 14.44
N ARG A 42 15.00 -10.90 14.73
CA ARG A 42 15.24 -10.12 15.97
C ARG A 42 14.27 -8.94 16.10
N LYS A 43 14.07 -8.15 15.04
CA LYS A 43 13.12 -7.01 15.03
C LYS A 43 11.69 -7.49 15.25
N SER A 44 11.29 -8.59 14.62
CA SER A 44 9.96 -9.18 14.79
C SER A 44 9.70 -9.65 16.22
N ILE A 45 10.68 -10.29 16.86
CA ILE A 45 10.59 -10.70 18.27
C ILE A 45 10.35 -9.47 19.16
N VAL A 46 11.15 -8.42 19.01
CA VAL A 46 11.02 -7.18 19.78
C VAL A 46 9.65 -6.52 19.54
N ALA A 47 9.19 -6.49 18.29
CA ALA A 47 7.89 -5.92 17.95
C ALA A 47 6.73 -6.69 18.59
N LEU A 48 6.77 -8.02 18.56
CA LEU A 48 5.76 -8.88 19.17
C LEU A 48 5.76 -8.73 20.69
N ASP A 49 6.92 -8.78 21.35
CA ASP A 49 7.02 -8.65 22.80
C ASP A 49 6.46 -7.31 23.31
N ASN A 50 6.71 -6.23 22.56
CA ASN A 50 6.26 -4.90 22.96
C ASN A 50 4.82 -4.56 22.57
N LYS A 51 4.34 -5.04 21.43
CA LYS A 51 3.11 -4.54 20.82
C LYS A 51 1.99 -5.56 20.71
N LEU A 52 2.28 -6.88 20.74
CA LEU A 52 1.24 -7.90 20.58
C LEU A 52 0.28 -7.87 21.77
N ARG A 53 -0.99 -7.65 21.48
CA ARG A 53 -2.08 -7.67 22.47
C ARG A 53 -3.27 -8.39 21.86
N VAL A 54 -3.60 -9.54 22.44
CA VAL A 54 -4.68 -10.40 21.97
C VAL A 54 -5.80 -10.39 23.00
N PRO A 55 -7.02 -9.95 22.65
CA PRO A 55 -8.15 -9.96 23.54
C PRO A 55 -8.61 -11.39 23.81
N LYS A 56 -8.98 -11.66 25.05
CA LYS A 56 -9.58 -12.94 25.43
C LYS A 56 -11.00 -13.06 24.87
N ILE A 57 -11.36 -14.24 24.44
CA ILE A 57 -12.74 -14.54 24.01
C ILE A 57 -13.49 -15.10 25.22
N PHE A 58 -14.68 -14.55 25.45
CA PHE A 58 -15.62 -15.03 26.45
C PHE A 58 -16.91 -15.47 25.79
N PHE A 59 -17.35 -16.68 26.06
CA PHE A 59 -18.65 -17.17 25.61
C PHE A 59 -19.70 -17.00 26.69
N LYS A 60 -20.86 -16.55 26.28
CA LYS A 60 -22.06 -16.65 27.07
C LYS A 60 -22.82 -17.90 26.65
N VAL A 61 -22.75 -18.91 27.49
CA VAL A 61 -23.52 -20.15 27.25
C VAL A 61 -24.86 -20.05 27.94
N GLU A 62 -25.91 -20.19 27.17
CA GLU A 62 -27.27 -20.29 27.63
C GLU A 62 -27.78 -21.70 27.39
N THR A 63 -28.03 -22.42 28.46
CA THR A 63 -28.65 -23.75 28.38
C THR A 63 -30.14 -23.62 28.65
N GLY A 64 -30.92 -24.23 27.79
CA GLY A 64 -32.37 -24.30 27.95
C GLY A 64 -32.87 -25.67 27.63
N SER A 65 -34.06 -26.01 28.10
CA SER A 65 -34.80 -27.21 27.70
C SER A 65 -35.94 -26.81 26.78
N MET A 66 -36.16 -27.61 25.75
CA MET A 66 -37.31 -27.46 24.88
C MET A 66 -38.53 -28.09 25.58
N LYS A 67 -39.57 -27.33 25.79
CA LYS A 67 -40.85 -27.85 26.28
C LYS A 67 -41.52 -28.68 25.19
N GLU A 68 -42.33 -29.65 25.61
CA GLU A 68 -43.14 -30.42 24.70
C GLU A 68 -44.00 -29.49 23.83
N ILE A 69 -43.87 -29.63 22.52
CA ILE A 69 -44.54 -28.75 21.56
C ILE A 69 -46.05 -29.15 21.51
N LYS A 70 -46.87 -28.29 22.12
CA LYS A 70 -48.32 -28.53 22.17
C LYS A 70 -49.08 -27.97 20.96
N SER A 71 -48.52 -27.02 20.23
CA SER A 71 -49.14 -26.44 19.05
C SER A 71 -48.09 -25.77 18.11
N LYS A 72 -48.47 -25.63 16.83
CA LYS A 72 -47.68 -24.97 15.80
C LYS A 72 -47.45 -23.46 16.13
N ASP A 73 -48.41 -22.83 16.77
CA ASP A 73 -48.40 -21.42 17.14
C ASP A 73 -47.38 -21.16 18.27
N ALA A 74 -47.25 -22.08 19.23
CA ALA A 74 -46.25 -22.02 20.29
C ALA A 74 -44.78 -22.10 19.76
N LEU A 75 -44.57 -22.74 18.62
CA LEU A 75 -43.29 -22.75 17.89
C LEU A 75 -42.99 -21.41 17.24
N LEU A 76 -43.98 -20.78 16.62
CA LEU A 76 -43.85 -19.49 15.93
C LEU A 76 -43.62 -18.33 16.92
N GLU A 77 -44.20 -18.43 18.09
CA GLU A 77 -44.02 -17.40 19.17
C GLU A 77 -42.71 -17.57 19.97
N GLY A 78 -41.92 -18.64 19.70
CA GLY A 78 -40.64 -18.87 20.41
C GLY A 78 -40.82 -19.27 21.88
N SER A 79 -42.06 -19.54 22.34
CA SER A 79 -42.37 -19.84 23.73
C SER A 79 -42.04 -21.29 24.15
N SER A 80 -41.54 -22.08 23.20
CA SER A 80 -41.19 -23.49 23.42
C SER A 80 -39.81 -23.68 24.07
N PHE A 81 -39.05 -22.64 24.22
CA PHE A 81 -37.69 -22.70 24.77
C PHE A 81 -37.62 -21.99 26.14
N GLU A 82 -37.26 -22.71 27.16
CA GLU A 82 -37.11 -22.17 28.51
C GLU A 82 -35.63 -22.12 28.91
N LYS A 83 -35.15 -20.94 29.18
CA LYS A 83 -33.77 -20.69 29.60
C LYS A 83 -33.55 -21.22 31.02
N GLN A 84 -32.72 -22.24 31.17
CA GLN A 84 -32.43 -22.84 32.45
C GLN A 84 -31.19 -22.26 33.15
N LYS A 85 -30.13 -21.99 32.41
CA LYS A 85 -28.88 -21.45 32.94
C LYS A 85 -28.24 -20.47 31.97
N SER A 86 -27.63 -19.42 32.50
CA SER A 86 -26.77 -18.50 31.77
C SER A 86 -25.47 -18.32 32.52
N GLY A 87 -24.36 -18.48 31.85
CA GLY A 87 -23.02 -18.28 32.40
C GLY A 87 -22.07 -17.76 31.34
N THR A 88 -21.07 -16.99 31.76
CA THR A 88 -19.95 -16.56 30.92
C THR A 88 -18.79 -17.49 31.20
N TYR A 89 -18.24 -18.11 30.16
CA TYR A 89 -17.13 -19.04 30.25
C TYR A 89 -15.94 -18.49 29.47
N ASP A 90 -14.75 -18.68 30.03
CA ASP A 90 -13.48 -18.45 29.32
C ASP A 90 -13.30 -19.55 28.28
N GLU A 91 -12.99 -19.17 27.03
CA GLU A 91 -12.78 -20.10 25.92
C GLU A 91 -11.77 -21.19 26.27
N HIS A 92 -10.79 -20.87 27.10
CA HIS A 92 -9.75 -21.81 27.53
C HIS A 92 -10.33 -23.04 28.28
N LYS A 93 -11.47 -22.89 28.96
CA LYS A 93 -12.15 -24.01 29.61
C LYS A 93 -13.01 -24.86 28.67
N VAL A 94 -13.45 -24.24 27.57
CA VAL A 94 -14.27 -24.93 26.55
C VAL A 94 -13.37 -25.60 25.52
N ALA A 95 -12.26 -24.95 25.13
CA ALA A 95 -11.33 -25.44 24.11
C ALA A 95 -10.48 -26.65 24.56
N THR A 96 -10.37 -26.93 25.88
CA THR A 96 -9.66 -28.11 26.38
C THR A 96 -10.23 -29.43 25.87
N ASN A 97 -11.46 -29.42 25.36
CA ASN A 97 -12.11 -30.58 24.77
C ASN A 97 -12.21 -30.52 23.21
N SER A 98 -11.69 -29.45 22.56
CA SER A 98 -11.71 -29.38 21.11
C SER A 98 -10.48 -30.07 20.53
N SER A 99 -10.70 -31.03 19.64
CA SER A 99 -9.65 -31.73 18.88
C SER A 99 -9.06 -30.85 17.74
N VAL A 100 -9.37 -29.57 17.71
CA VAL A 100 -8.90 -28.66 16.68
C VAL A 100 -7.43 -28.34 16.91
N LYS A 101 -6.56 -28.86 16.06
CA LYS A 101 -5.14 -28.53 16.03
C LYS A 101 -4.94 -27.31 15.14
N TYR A 102 -4.51 -26.20 15.73
CA TYR A 102 -4.10 -25.05 14.97
C TYR A 102 -2.66 -25.25 14.45
N ASP A 103 -2.47 -25.16 13.14
CA ASP A 103 -1.15 -25.04 12.52
C ASP A 103 -0.68 -23.58 12.58
N LEU A 104 -0.33 -23.11 13.77
CA LEU A 104 0.15 -21.76 14.01
C LEU A 104 1.29 -21.37 13.07
N VAL A 105 2.25 -22.27 12.89
CA VAL A 105 3.43 -22.00 12.05
C VAL A 105 3.01 -21.90 10.59
N GLY A 106 2.19 -22.84 10.09
CA GLY A 106 1.71 -22.81 8.72
C GLY A 106 0.89 -21.55 8.42
N LYS A 107 0.00 -21.18 9.31
CA LYS A 107 -0.82 -19.96 9.18
C LYS A 107 0.04 -18.69 9.13
N LEU A 108 1.04 -18.57 10.01
CA LEU A 108 1.96 -17.43 9.97
C LEU A 108 2.86 -17.43 8.73
N VAL A 109 3.24 -18.59 8.20
CA VAL A 109 3.95 -18.69 6.92
C VAL A 109 3.08 -18.16 5.78
N GLU A 110 1.81 -18.55 5.71
CA GLU A 110 0.84 -18.06 4.73
C GLU A 110 0.65 -16.54 4.84
N GLU A 111 0.48 -16.03 6.06
CA GLU A 111 0.20 -14.62 6.33
C GLU A 111 1.41 -13.71 6.06
N THR A 112 2.63 -14.17 6.36
CA THR A 112 3.84 -13.34 6.28
C THR A 112 4.70 -13.60 5.05
N GLY A 113 4.54 -14.74 4.40
CA GLY A 113 5.42 -15.20 3.32
C GLY A 113 6.85 -15.50 3.77
N LEU A 114 7.10 -15.63 5.10
CA LEU A 114 8.40 -16.03 5.64
C LEU A 114 8.59 -17.55 5.56
N THR A 115 9.85 -17.98 5.65
CA THR A 115 10.14 -19.41 5.75
C THR A 115 9.66 -19.99 7.09
N ARG A 116 9.31 -21.29 7.11
CA ARG A 116 8.97 -21.99 8.36
C ARG A 116 10.05 -21.83 9.43
N LYS A 117 11.32 -21.86 9.04
CA LYS A 117 12.45 -21.67 9.95
C LYS A 117 12.39 -20.29 10.62
N ALA A 118 12.21 -19.23 9.86
CA ALA A 118 12.14 -17.87 10.39
C ALA A 118 10.93 -17.70 11.33
N VAL A 119 9.76 -18.22 10.97
CA VAL A 119 8.56 -18.19 11.83
C VAL A 119 8.79 -18.93 13.13
N ILE A 120 9.41 -20.12 13.09
CA ILE A 120 9.74 -20.89 14.29
C ILE A 120 10.73 -20.11 15.18
N GLN A 121 11.76 -19.50 14.59
CA GLN A 121 12.72 -18.68 15.33
C GLN A 121 12.03 -17.49 16.03
N ILE A 122 11.10 -16.81 15.35
CA ILE A 122 10.32 -15.73 15.95
C ILE A 122 9.49 -16.26 17.12
N LEU A 123 8.69 -17.31 16.91
CA LEU A 123 7.79 -17.84 17.94
C LEU A 123 8.53 -18.41 19.16
N THR A 124 9.72 -18.97 18.96
CA THR A 124 10.55 -19.47 20.06
C THR A 124 11.33 -18.37 20.76
N GLY A 125 11.54 -17.22 20.10
CA GLY A 125 12.27 -16.09 20.63
C GLY A 125 11.43 -15.12 21.45
N ILE A 126 10.10 -15.06 21.25
CA ILE A 126 9.22 -14.18 22.03
C ILE A 126 9.05 -14.66 23.47
N GLN A 127 8.69 -13.73 24.36
CA GLN A 127 8.46 -14.05 25.78
C GLN A 127 7.32 -15.06 25.95
N PRO A 128 7.43 -16.01 26.90
CA PRO A 128 6.38 -17.00 27.14
C PRO A 128 5.01 -16.40 27.45
N THR A 129 4.98 -15.24 28.10
CA THR A 129 3.75 -14.49 28.41
C THR A 129 3.08 -13.98 27.15
N VAL A 130 3.85 -13.55 26.16
CA VAL A 130 3.36 -13.11 24.86
C VAL A 130 2.87 -14.29 24.05
N PHE A 131 3.64 -15.38 23.99
CA PHE A 131 3.24 -16.60 23.31
C PHE A 131 1.96 -17.22 23.90
N ASN A 132 1.76 -17.16 25.21
CA ASN A 132 0.58 -17.71 25.87
C ASN A 132 -0.73 -17.02 25.45
N GLN A 133 -0.69 -15.80 24.90
CA GLN A 133 -1.86 -15.13 24.34
C GLN A 133 -2.48 -15.93 23.17
N PHE A 134 -1.71 -16.80 22.51
CA PHE A 134 -2.22 -17.73 21.52
C PHE A 134 -3.33 -18.65 22.07
N LYS A 135 -3.24 -19.03 23.34
CA LYS A 135 -4.24 -19.86 24.00
C LYS A 135 -5.53 -19.11 24.31
N ASP A 136 -5.45 -17.79 24.45
CA ASP A 136 -6.61 -16.94 24.74
C ASP A 136 -7.46 -16.69 23.49
N ASN A 137 -6.82 -16.53 22.32
CA ASN A 137 -7.51 -16.33 21.04
C ASN A 137 -6.55 -16.64 19.88
N PRO A 138 -6.53 -17.88 19.38
CA PRO A 138 -5.61 -18.32 18.33
C PRO A 138 -5.73 -17.53 17.03
N GLU A 139 -6.93 -17.25 16.58
CA GLU A 139 -7.18 -16.55 15.32
C GLU A 139 -6.65 -15.10 15.38
N GLU A 140 -7.01 -14.39 16.42
CA GLU A 140 -6.56 -13.01 16.60
C GLU A 140 -5.05 -12.92 16.83
N PHE A 141 -4.46 -13.91 17.53
CA PHE A 141 -3.01 -14.00 17.67
C PHE A 141 -2.32 -14.08 16.30
N ILE A 142 -2.82 -14.94 15.39
CA ILE A 142 -2.26 -15.10 14.05
C ILE A 142 -2.36 -13.80 13.27
N ILE A 143 -3.53 -13.15 13.27
CA ILE A 143 -3.77 -11.89 12.55
C ILE A 143 -2.85 -10.79 13.06
N GLN A 144 -2.81 -10.56 14.37
CA GLN A 144 -2.03 -9.47 14.95
C GLN A 144 -0.51 -9.73 14.87
N ALA A 145 -0.08 -10.96 15.11
CA ALA A 145 1.33 -11.33 14.95
C ALA A 145 1.77 -11.21 13.49
N GLY A 146 0.97 -11.72 12.54
CA GLY A 146 1.24 -11.58 11.12
C GLY A 146 1.37 -10.14 10.68
N LYS A 147 0.46 -9.26 11.13
CA LYS A 147 0.51 -7.81 10.85
C LYS A 147 1.79 -7.16 11.38
N LEU A 148 2.18 -7.46 12.62
CA LEU A 148 3.41 -6.90 13.21
C LEU A 148 4.66 -7.37 12.48
N ILE A 149 4.75 -8.66 12.15
CA ILE A 149 5.86 -9.22 11.36
C ILE A 149 5.94 -8.60 9.98
N ASN A 150 4.81 -8.43 9.29
CA ASN A 150 4.76 -7.81 7.97
C ASN A 150 5.17 -6.32 8.00
N ASN A 151 4.87 -5.59 9.07
CA ASN A 151 5.34 -4.23 9.26
C ASN A 151 6.88 -4.17 9.38
N GLU A 152 7.47 -5.05 10.16
CA GLU A 152 8.94 -5.12 10.28
C GLU A 152 9.59 -5.56 8.96
N LYS A 153 8.98 -6.51 8.25
CA LYS A 153 9.42 -6.93 6.91
C LYS A 153 9.37 -5.78 5.90
N ALA A 154 8.28 -5.00 5.88
CA ALA A 154 8.16 -3.83 5.01
C ALA A 154 9.24 -2.78 5.35
N THR A 155 9.50 -2.54 6.62
CA THR A 155 10.57 -1.64 7.07
C THR A 155 11.94 -2.13 6.63
N ALA A 156 12.24 -3.42 6.78
CA ALA A 156 13.50 -4.01 6.33
C ALA A 156 13.68 -3.90 4.81
N ILE A 157 12.62 -4.14 4.02
CA ILE A 157 12.64 -3.97 2.57
C ILE A 157 12.99 -2.53 2.20
N ILE A 158 12.32 -1.53 2.82
CA ILE A 158 12.57 -0.12 2.53
C ILE A 158 13.99 0.30 2.87
N GLN A 159 14.55 -0.23 3.96
CA GLN A 159 15.90 0.11 4.41
C GLN A 159 17.02 -0.50 3.55
N HIS A 160 16.75 -1.63 2.90
CA HIS A 160 17.74 -2.41 2.16
C HIS A 160 17.43 -2.55 0.67
N ILE A 161 16.51 -1.76 0.15
CA ILE A 161 16.21 -1.73 -1.28
C ILE A 161 17.29 -0.93 -2.01
N THR A 162 17.80 -1.50 -3.08
CA THR A 162 18.66 -0.82 -4.05
C THR A 162 18.07 -0.95 -5.44
N TYR A 163 18.33 0.04 -6.29
CA TYR A 163 17.87 0.05 -7.66
C TYR A 163 19.05 -0.05 -8.60
N ASP A 164 19.02 -1.03 -9.47
CA ASP A 164 19.97 -1.14 -10.57
C ASP A 164 19.35 -0.51 -11.82
N VAL A 165 20.07 0.41 -12.43
CA VAL A 165 19.69 1.03 -13.69
C VAL A 165 19.93 0.01 -14.80
N LEU A 166 18.89 -0.30 -15.54
CA LEU A 166 18.97 -1.20 -16.70
C LEU A 166 19.42 -0.42 -17.94
N ASP A 167 20.05 -1.12 -18.89
CA ASP A 167 20.40 -0.55 -20.19
C ASP A 167 19.16 -0.21 -21.04
N ASP A 168 18.03 -0.84 -20.70
CA ASP A 168 16.74 -0.59 -21.36
C ASP A 168 16.15 0.75 -20.93
N LYS A 169 15.69 1.52 -21.92
CA LYS A 169 15.16 2.89 -21.72
C LYS A 169 13.78 3.03 -22.32
N TYR A 170 12.98 3.88 -21.71
CA TYR A 170 11.76 4.37 -22.34
C TYR A 170 12.13 5.37 -23.45
N ASP A 171 11.56 5.19 -24.63
CA ASP A 171 11.67 6.16 -25.72
C ASP A 171 10.66 7.31 -25.51
N THR A 172 10.92 8.46 -26.15
CA THR A 172 9.98 9.58 -26.19
C THR A 172 8.71 9.24 -26.96
N ASP A 173 8.70 8.19 -27.77
CA ASP A 173 7.52 7.69 -28.47
C ASP A 173 6.39 7.30 -27.51
N ILE A 174 6.70 7.00 -26.24
CA ILE A 174 5.70 6.80 -25.19
C ILE A 174 4.70 7.98 -25.07
N PHE A 175 5.10 9.18 -25.49
CA PHE A 175 4.25 10.38 -25.49
C PHE A 175 3.53 10.60 -26.82
N THR A 176 3.96 9.97 -27.90
CA THR A 176 3.47 10.23 -29.27
C THR A 176 2.63 9.11 -29.84
N ASP A 177 2.84 7.87 -29.38
CA ASP A 177 2.20 6.68 -29.97
C ASP A 177 0.73 6.51 -29.54
N ALA A 178 0.32 7.15 -28.46
CA ALA A 178 -1.05 7.06 -27.95
C ALA A 178 -1.87 8.31 -28.26
N THR A 179 -3.01 8.15 -28.95
CA THR A 179 -4.00 9.19 -29.07
C THR A 179 -4.75 9.36 -27.74
N ILE A 180 -4.44 10.42 -26.99
CA ILE A 180 -5.09 10.71 -25.72
C ILE A 180 -6.27 11.65 -25.99
N LYS A 181 -7.46 11.29 -25.51
CA LYS A 181 -8.70 12.06 -25.69
C LYS A 181 -9.30 12.47 -24.35
N GLY A 182 -9.73 13.71 -24.27
CA GLY A 182 -10.41 14.25 -23.10
C GLY A 182 -11.64 15.07 -23.46
N LYS A 183 -12.38 15.54 -22.46
CA LYS A 183 -13.50 16.48 -22.61
C LYS A 183 -13.17 17.76 -21.88
N LEU A 184 -13.17 18.87 -22.60
CA LEU A 184 -12.98 20.21 -22.02
C LEU A 184 -13.98 20.44 -20.88
N ASP A 185 -13.51 21.08 -19.82
CA ASP A 185 -14.26 21.42 -18.60
C ASP A 185 -14.85 20.22 -17.83
N VAL A 186 -14.60 18.99 -18.28
CA VAL A 186 -15.00 17.77 -17.57
C VAL A 186 -13.76 17.11 -16.96
N ASN A 187 -12.81 16.69 -17.79
CA ASN A 187 -11.57 16.02 -17.38
C ASN A 187 -10.34 16.49 -18.18
N ALA A 188 -10.46 17.54 -18.98
CA ALA A 188 -9.36 18.14 -19.71
C ALA A 188 -9.37 19.66 -19.58
N MET A 189 -8.22 20.27 -19.47
CA MET A 189 -8.03 21.71 -19.51
C MET A 189 -6.82 22.08 -20.35
N LYS A 190 -6.83 23.27 -20.95
CA LYS A 190 -5.66 23.82 -21.62
C LYS A 190 -4.54 24.04 -20.62
N ALA A 191 -3.32 23.74 -21.03
CA ALA A 191 -2.15 23.89 -20.20
C ALA A 191 -0.98 24.47 -21.00
N ASP A 192 -0.38 25.55 -20.48
CA ASP A 192 0.66 26.29 -21.18
C ASP A 192 2.05 25.70 -20.99
N LYS A 193 2.34 25.10 -19.85
CA LYS A 193 3.64 24.47 -19.55
C LYS A 193 3.61 22.93 -19.58
N HIS A 194 2.47 22.33 -19.78
CA HIS A 194 2.38 20.89 -19.96
C HIS A 194 2.97 20.47 -21.32
N LEU A 195 3.59 19.30 -21.40
CA LEU A 195 4.17 18.77 -22.65
C LEU A 195 3.15 18.67 -23.79
N PHE A 196 1.88 18.43 -23.46
CA PHE A 196 0.77 18.47 -24.39
C PHE A 196 0.05 19.82 -24.28
N ASP A 197 -0.70 20.20 -25.32
CA ASP A 197 -1.52 21.39 -25.36
C ASP A 197 -2.65 21.43 -24.31
N HIS A 198 -3.06 20.26 -23.85
CA HIS A 198 -4.01 20.05 -22.75
C HIS A 198 -3.49 19.02 -21.75
N ILE A 199 -4.01 19.07 -20.52
CA ILE A 199 -3.80 18.03 -19.52
C ILE A 199 -5.14 17.35 -19.19
N ILE A 200 -5.11 16.02 -19.07
CA ILE A 200 -6.23 15.24 -18.54
C ILE A 200 -6.00 15.04 -17.05
N TYR A 201 -7.03 15.28 -16.25
CA TYR A 201 -7.02 15.11 -14.81
C TYR A 201 -8.13 14.15 -14.38
N ASP A 202 -7.85 13.33 -13.40
CA ASP A 202 -8.76 12.34 -12.84
C ASP A 202 -9.42 12.84 -11.55
N SER A 203 -8.92 13.95 -10.99
CA SER A 203 -9.43 14.55 -9.76
C SER A 203 -9.35 16.08 -9.78
N THR A 204 -10.17 16.71 -8.93
CA THR A 204 -10.12 18.17 -8.70
C THR A 204 -8.75 18.61 -8.17
N ASN A 205 -8.08 17.75 -7.42
CA ASN A 205 -6.76 18.03 -6.85
C ASN A 205 -5.69 18.06 -7.94
N GLU A 206 -5.69 17.10 -8.83
CA GLU A 206 -4.79 17.11 -10.00
C GLU A 206 -5.00 18.36 -10.85
N ARG A 207 -6.26 18.73 -11.09
CA ARG A 207 -6.59 19.95 -11.83
C ARG A 207 -5.97 21.20 -11.18
N LYS A 208 -6.18 21.39 -9.88
CA LYS A 208 -5.62 22.53 -9.14
C LYS A 208 -4.11 22.56 -9.21
N PHE A 209 -3.48 21.41 -9.01
CA PHE A 209 -2.04 21.29 -9.06
C PHE A 209 -1.47 21.64 -10.45
N ALA A 210 -2.09 21.14 -11.51
CA ALA A 210 -1.68 21.49 -12.85
C ALA A 210 -1.83 23.00 -13.12
N GLN A 211 -2.88 23.64 -12.59
CA GLN A 211 -3.05 25.10 -12.67
C GLN A 211 -1.93 25.84 -11.92
N GLU A 212 -1.53 25.36 -10.75
CA GLU A 212 -0.41 25.93 -9.97
C GLU A 212 0.92 25.78 -10.74
N LEU A 213 1.17 24.62 -11.36
CA LEU A 213 2.37 24.41 -12.18
C LEU A 213 2.42 25.32 -13.41
N ASP A 214 1.29 25.58 -14.05
CA ASP A 214 1.23 26.46 -15.21
C ASP A 214 1.60 27.91 -14.87
N VAL A 215 1.27 28.40 -13.68
CA VAL A 215 1.57 29.77 -13.25
C VAL A 215 2.89 29.91 -12.50
N ALA A 216 3.48 28.81 -12.00
CA ALA A 216 4.71 28.83 -11.26
C ALA A 216 5.89 29.33 -12.10
N SER A 217 6.55 30.40 -11.66
CA SER A 217 7.63 31.06 -12.42
C SER A 217 8.88 30.22 -12.63
N ASP A 218 9.14 29.28 -11.72
CA ASP A 218 10.28 28.38 -11.68
C ASP A 218 10.09 27.09 -12.48
N VAL A 219 8.85 26.74 -12.83
CA VAL A 219 8.55 25.58 -13.67
C VAL A 219 8.81 25.92 -15.14
N ALA A 220 9.61 25.09 -15.81
CA ALA A 220 9.88 25.18 -17.24
C ALA A 220 8.86 24.38 -18.04
N VAL A 221 8.71 23.10 -17.72
CA VAL A 221 7.79 22.16 -18.37
C VAL A 221 7.41 21.07 -17.40
N TYR A 222 6.20 20.53 -17.54
CA TYR A 222 5.78 19.34 -16.82
C TYR A 222 5.00 18.39 -17.73
N VAL A 223 4.91 17.12 -17.33
CA VAL A 223 4.19 16.11 -18.11
C VAL A 223 3.46 15.14 -17.21
N LYS A 224 2.21 14.80 -17.56
CA LYS A 224 1.54 13.63 -16.99
C LYS A 224 2.13 12.39 -17.65
N LEU A 225 2.72 11.52 -16.84
CA LEU A 225 3.37 10.31 -17.34
C LEU A 225 2.30 9.30 -17.77
N PRO A 226 2.49 8.61 -18.90
CA PRO A 226 1.54 7.60 -19.35
C PRO A 226 1.61 6.34 -18.47
N ASP A 227 0.52 5.55 -18.47
CA ASP A 227 0.40 4.30 -17.70
C ASP A 227 1.51 3.28 -18.01
N GLY A 228 2.11 3.37 -19.21
CA GLY A 228 3.24 2.53 -19.61
C GLY A 228 4.56 2.89 -18.91
N PHE A 229 4.64 4.05 -18.24
CA PHE A 229 5.81 4.44 -17.45
C PHE A 229 5.66 3.96 -16.00
N PHE A 230 6.57 3.17 -15.53
CA PHE A 230 6.55 2.67 -14.15
C PHE A 230 7.93 2.47 -13.57
N ILE A 231 8.01 2.50 -12.26
CA ILE A 231 9.17 2.13 -11.46
C ILE A 231 8.85 0.81 -10.76
N SER A 232 9.69 -0.20 -10.95
CA SER A 232 9.52 -1.48 -10.27
C SER A 232 9.76 -1.34 -8.77
N THR A 233 8.86 -1.88 -7.95
CA THR A 233 8.98 -1.87 -6.48
C THR A 233 8.66 -3.25 -5.91
N PRO A 234 9.09 -3.57 -4.68
CA PRO A 234 8.78 -4.86 -4.04
C PRO A 234 7.28 -5.13 -3.83
N VAL A 235 6.46 -4.09 -3.89
CA VAL A 235 5.00 -4.19 -3.73
C VAL A 235 4.24 -4.03 -5.05
N GLY A 236 4.95 -4.04 -6.19
CA GLY A 236 4.37 -3.91 -7.52
C GLY A 236 4.99 -2.76 -8.31
N HIS A 237 4.30 -2.32 -9.34
CA HIS A 237 4.71 -1.21 -10.17
C HIS A 237 4.19 0.09 -9.59
N TYR A 238 5.08 1.08 -9.46
CA TYR A 238 4.75 2.43 -9.07
C TYR A 238 4.71 3.31 -10.33
N ASN A 239 3.56 3.88 -10.60
CA ASN A 239 3.34 4.80 -11.72
C ASN A 239 3.26 6.23 -11.14
N PRO A 240 4.31 7.05 -11.25
CA PRO A 240 4.21 8.46 -10.88
C PRO A 240 3.29 9.19 -11.84
N ASP A 241 2.42 10.06 -11.31
CA ASP A 241 1.45 10.79 -12.14
C ASP A 241 2.10 11.87 -12.98
N LEU A 242 3.03 12.62 -12.41
CA LEU A 242 3.63 13.80 -13.04
C LEU A 242 5.15 13.83 -12.89
N ALA A 243 5.82 14.34 -13.93
CA ALA A 243 7.22 14.73 -13.88
C ALA A 243 7.34 16.23 -14.18
N ILE A 244 8.19 16.94 -13.42
CA ILE A 244 8.32 18.40 -13.48
C ILE A 244 9.78 18.75 -13.71
N ALA A 245 10.04 19.57 -14.72
CA ALA A 245 11.34 20.19 -14.96
C ALA A 245 11.31 21.67 -14.58
N PHE A 246 12.33 22.11 -13.86
CA PHE A 246 12.48 23.48 -13.42
C PHE A 246 13.47 24.25 -14.31
N LYS A 247 13.32 25.56 -14.36
CA LYS A 247 14.27 26.43 -15.06
C LYS A 247 15.64 26.36 -14.44
N ASP A 248 16.68 26.49 -15.27
CA ASP A 248 18.06 26.50 -14.81
C ASP A 248 18.29 27.56 -13.72
N GLY A 249 18.99 27.15 -12.66
CA GLY A 249 19.35 28.01 -11.55
C GLY A 249 18.28 28.19 -10.47
N THR A 250 17.06 27.66 -10.65
CA THR A 250 15.99 27.79 -9.65
C THR A 250 15.93 26.63 -8.68
N VAL A 251 16.03 25.39 -9.18
CA VAL A 251 16.02 24.16 -8.37
C VAL A 251 16.97 23.13 -8.98
N LYS A 252 17.70 22.41 -8.13
CA LYS A 252 18.63 21.35 -8.59
C LYS A 252 18.01 19.97 -8.68
N HIS A 253 16.69 19.81 -8.43
CA HIS A 253 16.06 18.50 -8.23
C HIS A 253 14.92 18.26 -9.23
N ILE A 254 14.74 16.99 -9.57
CA ILE A 254 13.59 16.49 -10.33
C ILE A 254 12.53 16.05 -9.31
N TYR A 255 11.28 16.42 -9.53
CA TYR A 255 10.19 16.02 -8.67
C TYR A 255 9.27 15.02 -9.38
N PHE A 256 9.01 13.90 -8.71
CA PHE A 256 7.91 13.03 -9.03
C PHE A 256 6.76 13.29 -8.07
N VAL A 257 5.58 13.53 -8.60
CA VAL A 257 4.38 13.63 -7.79
C VAL A 257 3.68 12.28 -7.79
N ALA A 258 3.73 11.62 -6.64
CA ALA A 258 2.94 10.43 -6.39
C ALA A 258 1.51 10.82 -6.04
N GLU A 259 0.60 10.08 -6.62
CA GLU A 259 -0.82 9.93 -6.32
C GLU A 259 -1.49 10.97 -5.40
N THR A 260 -2.41 11.73 -5.96
CA THR A 260 -3.24 12.74 -5.28
C THR A 260 -4.46 12.13 -4.54
N LYS A 261 -4.47 10.83 -4.25
CA LYS A 261 -5.56 10.17 -3.51
C LYS A 261 -5.40 10.36 -2.01
N GLY A 262 -6.04 11.40 -1.48
CA GLY A 262 -6.19 11.62 -0.04
C GLY A 262 -5.91 13.06 0.37
N SER A 263 -6.71 13.58 1.31
CA SER A 263 -6.75 14.94 1.87
C SER A 263 -5.48 15.78 1.68
N MET A 264 -5.58 16.79 0.83
CA MET A 264 -4.54 17.79 0.59
C MET A 264 -4.43 18.78 1.76
N ASN A 265 -3.74 18.40 2.82
CA ASN A 265 -3.23 19.36 3.80
C ASN A 265 -1.70 19.44 3.83
N SER A 266 -1.06 19.18 2.76
CA SER A 266 0.32 19.51 2.39
C SER A 266 0.73 18.60 1.26
N MET A 267 0.77 19.11 0.03
CA MET A 267 1.64 18.54 -0.98
C MET A 267 3.07 18.74 -0.48
N GLN A 268 3.56 17.80 0.29
CA GLN A 268 4.98 17.64 0.43
C GLN A 268 5.47 17.13 -0.93
N LEU A 269 5.96 18.05 -1.75
CA LEU A 269 6.96 17.73 -2.76
C LEU A 269 8.05 16.96 -2.01
N ARG A 270 8.00 15.63 -2.06
CA ARG A 270 9.10 14.84 -1.54
C ARG A 270 10.25 15.07 -2.48
N LEU A 271 11.17 15.93 -2.05
CA LEU A 271 12.53 15.97 -2.55
C LEU A 271 13.05 14.53 -2.53
N ILE A 272 13.18 13.95 -3.71
CA ILE A 272 14.10 12.84 -3.86
C ILE A 272 15.47 13.53 -3.82
N GLU A 273 16.03 13.66 -2.61
CA GLU A 273 17.44 13.98 -2.50
C GLU A 273 18.16 13.00 -3.41
N GLU A 274 19.12 13.51 -4.18
CA GLU A 274 20.14 12.71 -4.83
C GLU A 274 20.85 11.90 -3.74
N SER A 275 20.22 10.82 -3.28
CA SER A 275 20.94 9.77 -2.60
C SER A 275 21.81 9.16 -3.69
N LYS A 276 23.06 9.62 -3.67
CA LYS A 276 24.25 9.07 -4.32
C LYS A 276 23.99 7.71 -4.95
N ILE A 277 23.66 7.75 -6.23
CA ILE A 277 23.90 6.60 -7.12
C ILE A 277 25.39 6.66 -7.38
N HIS A 278 26.15 5.88 -6.64
CA HIS A 278 27.55 5.59 -6.92
C HIS A 278 27.61 4.40 -7.84
#